data_ab9fd7413e29012b9796dcf5b1d639ae
#
_entry.id   ab9fd7413e29012b9796dcf5b1d639ae
#
_cell.length_a   1.000
_cell.length_b   1.000
_cell.length_c   1.000
_cell.angle_alpha   90.00
_cell.angle_beta   90.00
_cell.angle_gamma   90.00
#
_symmetry.space_group_name_H-M   'P 1'
#
loop_
_entity.id
_entity.type
_entity.pdbx_description
1 polymer ?
#
loop_
_entity_poly.entity_id
_entity_poly.type
_entity_poly.pdbx_seq_one_letter_code
_entity_poly.pdbx_strand_id
1 'polypeptide(L)'
;ETIYNLLNYIPEGIIILNKSKEIIFSNNSASKRFQTKLNENISGFLRNPDLLISIEKAFNGENSNDLEIELRNPSVLRMNVTIYQDNHNLFFDEPSCLLFMRDLTEFHKFQQLKSDFVANVSHELRTPLQSIKMGLETFENNADLKKNSEVTNLLPVMSSQSERMENLIRDLLSLSKIELQEHIRPTHEIDLIEVLSYVI
;
A
#
# COMPACT_ATOMS: atom_id res chain seq x y z
N GLU A 1 30.70 1.00 20.77
CA GLU A 1 30.54 -0.25 19.96
C GLU A 1 29.16 -0.87 20.12
N THR A 2 28.61 -1.00 21.35
CA THR A 2 27.33 -1.67 21.61
C THR A 2 26.14 -0.99 20.92
N ILE A 3 26.05 0.35 20.88
CA ILE A 3 24.95 1.10 20.27
C ILE A 3 24.95 0.91 18.74
N TYR A 4 26.10 1.00 18.09
CA TYR A 4 26.20 0.82 16.63
C TYR A 4 25.83 -0.60 16.20
N ASN A 5 26.17 -1.60 17.01
CA ASN A 5 25.74 -2.97 16.76
C ASN A 5 24.23 -3.12 16.85
N LEU A 6 23.58 -2.48 17.84
CA LEU A 6 22.11 -2.48 17.95
C LEU A 6 21.44 -1.82 16.75
N LEU A 7 21.94 -0.68 16.27
CA LEU A 7 21.41 0.02 15.10
C LEU A 7 21.45 -0.87 13.83
N ASN A 8 22.42 -1.78 13.73
CA ASN A 8 22.51 -2.70 12.60
C ASN A 8 21.44 -3.80 12.56
N TYR A 9 20.76 -4.07 13.68
CA TYR A 9 19.62 -5.01 13.74
C TYR A 9 18.28 -4.35 13.41
N ILE A 10 18.23 -3.01 13.32
CA ILE A 10 17.01 -2.29 12.98
C ILE A 10 16.72 -2.46 11.49
N PRO A 11 15.49 -2.89 11.10
CA PRO A 11 15.12 -3.13 9.71
C PRO A 11 14.98 -1.85 8.89
N GLU A 12 14.69 -0.72 9.54
CA GLU A 12 14.65 0.58 8.90
C GLU A 12 16.05 1.09 8.59
N GLY A 13 16.16 1.90 7.52
CA GLY A 13 17.43 2.55 7.17
C GLY A 13 17.78 3.66 8.16
N ILE A 14 19.00 3.63 8.69
CA ILE A 14 19.52 4.67 9.58
C ILE A 14 20.81 5.21 8.98
N ILE A 15 20.85 6.54 8.80
CA ILE A 15 22.02 7.26 8.33
C ILE A 15 22.28 8.41 9.29
N ILE A 16 23.55 8.61 9.69
CA ILE A 16 23.96 9.75 10.49
C ILE A 16 24.89 10.62 9.62
N LEU A 17 24.61 11.91 9.61
CA LEU A 17 25.32 12.90 8.82
C LEU A 17 26.05 13.91 9.73
N ASN A 18 27.22 14.35 9.29
CA ASN A 18 27.90 15.54 9.84
C ASN A 18 27.32 16.84 9.23
N LYS A 19 27.80 18.00 9.70
CA LYS A 19 27.39 19.32 9.18
C LYS A 19 27.66 19.52 7.68
N SER A 20 28.65 18.84 7.13
CA SER A 20 28.96 18.86 5.68
C SER A 20 28.02 17.96 4.88
N LYS A 21 27.02 17.34 5.52
CA LYS A 21 26.09 16.36 4.94
C LYS A 21 26.78 15.09 4.44
N GLU A 22 27.94 14.77 5.02
CA GLU A 22 28.67 13.52 4.76
C GLU A 22 28.20 12.43 5.71
N ILE A 23 28.17 11.20 5.21
CA ILE A 23 27.74 10.02 5.97
C ILE A 23 28.85 9.61 6.93
N ILE A 24 28.59 9.73 8.21
CA ILE A 24 29.49 9.27 9.27
C ILE A 24 29.10 7.89 9.82
N PHE A 25 27.81 7.52 9.64
CA PHE A 25 27.32 6.18 9.95
C PHE A 25 26.18 5.79 9.02
N SER A 26 26.11 4.51 8.67
CA SER A 26 24.99 3.91 7.96
C SER A 26 24.80 2.48 8.46
N ASN A 27 23.58 2.11 8.85
CA ASN A 27 23.31 0.75 9.28
C ASN A 27 23.23 -0.23 8.09
N ASN A 28 23.19 -1.52 8.39
CA ASN A 28 23.13 -2.58 7.36
C ASN A 28 21.93 -2.42 6.40
N SER A 29 20.78 -1.97 6.90
CA SER A 29 19.59 -1.79 6.09
C SER A 29 19.77 -0.66 5.07
N ALA A 30 20.25 0.52 5.51
CA ALA A 30 20.51 1.65 4.62
C ALA A 30 21.64 1.33 3.63
N SER A 31 22.72 0.71 4.09
CA SER A 31 23.87 0.36 3.23
C SER A 31 23.51 -0.60 2.11
N LYS A 32 22.71 -1.63 2.40
CA LYS A 32 22.23 -2.58 1.40
C LYS A 32 21.29 -1.95 0.37
N ARG A 33 20.44 -1.04 0.83
CA ARG A 33 19.39 -0.43 -0.01
C ARG A 33 19.93 0.67 -0.91
N PHE A 34 20.80 1.52 -0.37
CA PHE A 34 21.30 2.72 -1.05
C PHE A 34 22.76 2.64 -1.46
N GLN A 35 23.45 1.54 -1.15
CA GLN A 35 24.88 1.37 -1.41
C GLN A 35 25.70 2.53 -0.84
N THR A 36 25.30 3.01 0.35
CA THR A 36 25.94 4.14 1.02
C THR A 36 27.39 3.83 1.35
N LYS A 37 28.27 4.83 1.20
CA LYS A 37 29.65 4.77 1.64
C LYS A 37 29.93 5.85 2.65
N LEU A 38 30.76 5.52 3.62
CA LEU A 38 31.22 6.50 4.62
C LEU A 38 32.01 7.63 3.95
N ASN A 39 31.86 8.83 4.47
CA ASN A 39 32.47 10.07 3.99
C ASN A 39 32.00 10.52 2.60
N GLU A 40 30.94 9.91 2.04
CA GLU A 40 30.28 10.45 0.86
C GLU A 40 29.15 11.41 1.27
N ASN A 41 28.95 12.46 0.46
CA ASN A 41 27.85 13.40 0.68
C ASN A 41 26.51 12.75 0.29
N ILE A 42 25.50 12.93 1.14
CA ILE A 42 24.17 12.34 0.95
C ILE A 42 23.53 12.71 -0.39
N SER A 43 23.82 13.90 -0.93
CA SER A 43 23.33 14.35 -2.23
C SER A 43 23.84 13.51 -3.42
N GLY A 44 24.85 12.69 -3.21
CA GLY A 44 25.39 11.78 -4.21
C GLY A 44 24.38 10.71 -4.64
N PHE A 45 23.54 10.22 -3.71
CA PHE A 45 22.58 9.15 -3.95
C PHE A 45 21.12 9.52 -3.64
N LEU A 46 20.86 10.45 -2.70
CA LEU A 46 19.53 10.95 -2.38
C LEU A 46 19.36 12.41 -2.88
N ARG A 47 19.04 12.55 -4.16
CA ARG A 47 18.90 13.87 -4.82
C ARG A 47 17.47 14.40 -4.72
N ASN A 48 16.92 14.47 -3.52
CA ASN A 48 15.61 15.06 -3.28
C ASN A 48 15.79 16.46 -2.66
N PRO A 49 15.30 17.54 -3.30
CA PRO A 49 15.49 18.91 -2.79
C PRO A 49 14.85 19.11 -1.42
N ASP A 50 13.65 18.56 -1.19
CA ASP A 50 12.93 18.73 0.07
C ASP A 50 13.67 18.05 1.23
N LEU A 51 14.28 16.89 0.96
CA LEU A 51 15.13 16.20 1.93
C LEU A 51 16.35 17.05 2.30
N LEU A 52 17.03 17.61 1.32
CA LEU A 52 18.23 18.44 1.56
C LEU A 52 17.90 19.71 2.36
N ILE A 53 16.77 20.34 2.05
CA ILE A 53 16.25 21.50 2.80
C ILE A 53 15.91 21.08 4.25
N SER A 54 15.26 19.94 4.44
CA SER A 54 14.88 19.44 5.77
C SER A 54 16.10 19.08 6.61
N ILE A 55 17.17 18.56 6.01
CA ILE A 55 18.45 18.33 6.69
C ILE A 55 19.07 19.67 7.16
N GLU A 56 19.05 20.70 6.31
CA GLU A 56 19.56 22.04 6.68
C GLU A 56 18.77 22.65 7.84
N LYS A 57 17.45 22.56 7.79
CA LYS A 57 16.56 23.02 8.86
C LYS A 57 16.87 22.31 10.19
N ALA A 58 17.05 20.98 10.13
CA ALA A 58 17.39 20.20 11.32
C ALA A 58 18.71 20.68 11.94
N PHE A 59 19.76 20.96 11.14
CA PHE A 59 21.02 21.51 11.66
C PHE A 59 20.88 22.93 12.25
N ASN A 60 19.87 23.69 11.84
CA ASN A 60 19.55 25.01 12.38
C ASN A 60 18.65 24.95 13.63
N GLY A 61 18.33 23.77 14.14
CA GLY A 61 17.51 23.57 15.34
C GLY A 61 16.02 23.66 15.10
N GLU A 62 15.57 23.65 13.85
CA GLU A 62 14.15 23.55 13.50
C GLU A 62 13.70 22.08 13.62
N ASN A 63 12.54 21.85 14.22
CA ASN A 63 11.98 20.50 14.30
C ASN A 63 11.73 19.96 12.90
N SER A 64 12.27 18.78 12.63
CA SER A 64 12.04 18.08 11.40
C SER A 64 10.67 17.40 11.45
N ASN A 65 9.88 17.62 10.40
CA ASN A 65 8.66 16.88 10.16
C ASN A 65 9.00 15.60 9.40
N ASP A 66 8.13 14.59 9.54
CA ASP A 66 8.16 13.43 8.67
C ASP A 66 8.01 13.87 7.20
N LEU A 67 8.93 13.43 6.37
CA LEU A 67 8.96 13.76 4.95
C LEU A 67 8.75 12.48 4.13
N GLU A 68 7.72 12.48 3.29
CA GLU A 68 7.59 11.43 2.27
C GLU A 68 8.33 11.85 1.01
N ILE A 69 9.23 10.99 0.55
CA ILE A 69 10.00 11.17 -0.68
C ILE A 69 9.79 10.01 -1.64
N GLU A 70 9.77 10.31 -2.92
CA GLU A 70 9.76 9.32 -3.98
C GLU A 70 11.13 9.27 -4.64
N LEU A 71 11.76 8.11 -4.63
CA LEU A 71 13.04 7.84 -5.27
C LEU A 71 12.81 6.99 -6.51
N ARG A 72 13.40 7.38 -7.65
CA ARG A 72 13.26 6.70 -8.94
C ARG A 72 14.60 6.23 -9.44
N ASN A 73 15.10 5.11 -8.92
CA ASN A 73 16.30 4.45 -9.48
C ASN A 73 16.58 3.10 -8.80
N PRO A 74 16.53 1.97 -9.50
CA PRO A 74 15.88 1.63 -10.77
C PRO A 74 14.37 1.46 -10.64
N SER A 75 13.85 1.32 -9.45
CA SER A 75 12.41 1.19 -9.13
C SER A 75 11.91 2.40 -8.35
N VAL A 76 10.62 2.62 -8.41
CA VAL A 76 9.97 3.65 -7.57
C VAL A 76 9.92 3.15 -6.13
N LEU A 77 10.63 3.85 -5.25
CA LEU A 77 10.62 3.64 -3.79
C LEU A 77 9.93 4.83 -3.13
N ARG A 78 8.95 4.56 -2.30
CA ARG A 78 8.33 5.57 -1.44
C ARG A 78 8.84 5.42 -0.03
N MET A 79 9.51 6.45 0.46
CA MET A 79 10.18 6.45 1.74
C MET A 79 9.59 7.53 2.63
N ASN A 80 9.30 7.18 3.88
CA ASN A 80 9.14 8.18 4.93
C ASN A 80 10.51 8.39 5.58
N VAL A 81 10.92 9.66 5.68
CA VAL A 81 12.19 10.05 6.28
C VAL A 81 11.92 11.00 7.44
N THR A 82 12.30 10.58 8.64
CA THR A 82 12.28 11.42 9.82
C THR A 82 13.71 11.85 10.14
N ILE A 83 13.92 13.13 10.42
CA ILE A 83 15.24 13.70 10.67
C ILE A 83 15.30 14.23 12.12
N TYR A 84 16.27 13.76 12.87
CA TYR A 84 16.53 14.19 14.24
C TYR A 84 17.89 14.83 14.34
N GLN A 85 17.96 16.01 14.96
CA GLN A 85 19.23 16.61 15.32
C GLN A 85 19.77 15.96 16.60
N ASP A 86 21.05 15.60 16.60
CA ASP A 86 21.75 15.18 17.82
C ASP A 86 22.28 16.41 18.57
N ASN A 87 21.40 17.02 19.35
CA ASN A 87 21.73 18.23 20.13
C ASN A 87 22.69 17.96 21.31
N HIS A 88 22.85 16.71 21.68
CA HIS A 88 23.65 16.31 22.84
C HIS A 88 24.96 15.61 22.46
N ASN A 89 25.25 15.55 21.16
CA ASN A 89 26.44 14.85 20.63
C ASN A 89 26.53 13.41 21.15
N LEU A 90 25.38 12.71 21.20
CA LEU A 90 25.28 11.35 21.75
C LEU A 90 26.00 10.31 20.89
N PHE A 91 26.08 10.56 19.60
CA PHE A 91 26.67 9.63 18.65
C PHE A 91 28.10 9.99 18.28
N PHE A 92 28.40 11.29 18.18
CA PHE A 92 29.71 11.80 17.79
C PHE A 92 30.01 13.07 18.56
N ASP A 93 31.30 13.41 18.71
CA ASP A 93 31.73 14.65 19.41
C ASP A 93 31.42 15.94 18.61
N GLU A 94 30.76 15.80 17.46
CA GLU A 94 30.35 16.89 16.59
C GLU A 94 28.82 16.87 16.37
N PRO A 95 28.20 18.06 16.12
CA PRO A 95 26.79 18.12 15.79
C PRO A 95 26.46 17.26 14.59
N SER A 96 25.50 16.36 14.75
CA SER A 96 25.09 15.39 13.74
C SER A 96 23.57 15.37 13.55
N CYS A 97 23.12 14.84 12.42
CA CYS A 97 21.72 14.56 12.12
C CYS A 97 21.51 13.09 11.87
N LEU A 98 20.52 12.51 12.53
CA LEU A 98 20.05 11.16 12.34
C LEU A 98 18.88 11.15 11.36
N LEU A 99 19.01 10.43 10.25
CA LEU A 99 17.95 10.15 9.30
C LEU A 99 17.41 8.75 9.57
N PHE A 100 16.12 8.68 9.86
CA PHE A 100 15.40 7.44 10.02
C PHE A 100 14.52 7.21 8.79
N MET A 101 14.72 6.13 8.05
CA MET A 101 14.16 5.92 6.72
C MET A 101 13.32 4.64 6.70
N ARG A 102 12.01 4.79 6.52
CA ARG A 102 11.07 3.69 6.41
C ARG A 102 10.57 3.54 4.97
N ASP A 103 10.62 2.33 4.45
CA ASP A 103 10.04 2.01 3.15
C ASP A 103 8.53 1.85 3.26
N LEU A 104 7.79 2.69 2.56
CA LEU A 104 6.34 2.65 2.47
C LEU A 104 5.84 2.12 1.11
N THR A 105 6.74 1.63 0.25
CA THR A 105 6.39 1.22 -1.11
C THR A 105 5.30 0.15 -1.13
N GLU A 106 5.45 -0.90 -0.34
CA GLU A 106 4.45 -1.98 -0.27
C GLU A 106 3.14 -1.50 0.36
N PHE A 107 3.21 -0.63 1.36
CA PHE A 107 2.03 -0.02 1.97
C PHE A 107 1.23 0.80 0.95
N HIS A 108 1.89 1.65 0.15
CA HIS A 108 1.22 2.43 -0.90
C HIS A 108 0.66 1.55 -2.02
N LYS A 109 1.39 0.49 -2.43
CA LYS A 109 0.86 -0.49 -3.38
C LYS A 109 -0.40 -1.15 -2.86
N PHE A 110 -0.40 -1.58 -1.61
CA PHE A 110 -1.58 -2.18 -1.00
C PHE A 110 -2.76 -1.21 -0.94
N GLN A 111 -2.54 0.05 -0.55
CA GLN A 111 -3.57 1.09 -0.55
C GLN A 111 -4.15 1.34 -1.96
N GLN A 112 -3.28 1.36 -2.98
CA GLN A 112 -3.72 1.51 -4.36
C GLN A 112 -4.57 0.33 -4.81
N LEU A 113 -4.10 -0.90 -4.58
CA LEU A 113 -4.87 -2.12 -4.90
C LEU A 113 -6.24 -2.13 -4.23
N LYS A 114 -6.30 -1.72 -2.95
CA LYS A 114 -7.57 -1.60 -2.22
C LYS A 114 -8.50 -0.55 -2.85
N SER A 115 -7.96 0.60 -3.25
CA SER A 115 -8.74 1.65 -3.92
C SER A 115 -9.28 1.18 -5.27
N ASP A 116 -8.43 0.57 -6.09
CA ASP A 116 -8.80 0.03 -7.40
C ASP A 116 -9.85 -1.08 -7.28
N PHE A 117 -9.70 -1.95 -6.26
CA PHE A 117 -10.68 -2.97 -5.95
C PHE A 117 -12.06 -2.38 -5.65
N VAL A 118 -12.16 -1.40 -4.75
CA VAL A 118 -13.42 -0.73 -4.41
C VAL A 118 -14.05 -0.04 -5.63
N ALA A 119 -13.22 0.61 -6.45
CA ALA A 119 -13.69 1.25 -7.68
C ALA A 119 -14.26 0.23 -8.66
N ASN A 120 -13.56 -0.88 -8.91
CA ASN A 120 -13.98 -1.95 -9.81
C ASN A 120 -15.28 -2.60 -9.35
N VAL A 121 -15.37 -2.95 -8.06
CA VAL A 121 -16.61 -3.50 -7.47
C VAL A 121 -17.78 -2.55 -7.66
N SER A 122 -17.57 -1.25 -7.42
CA SER A 122 -18.63 -0.24 -7.59
C SER A 122 -19.12 -0.16 -9.04
N HIS A 123 -18.22 -0.28 -10.00
CA HIS A 123 -18.56 -0.31 -11.43
C HIS A 123 -19.31 -1.60 -11.80
N GLU A 124 -18.83 -2.76 -11.37
CA GLU A 124 -19.43 -4.05 -11.65
C GLU A 124 -20.82 -4.23 -11.02
N LEU A 125 -21.10 -3.58 -9.91
CA LEU A 125 -22.42 -3.55 -9.28
C LEU A 125 -23.37 -2.53 -9.92
N ARG A 126 -22.86 -1.39 -10.39
CA ARG A 126 -23.69 -0.32 -11.00
C ARG A 126 -24.37 -0.77 -12.28
N THR A 127 -23.67 -1.50 -13.13
CA THR A 127 -24.18 -1.94 -14.44
C THR A 127 -25.43 -2.82 -14.33
N PRO A 128 -25.43 -3.93 -13.55
CA PRO A 128 -26.63 -4.76 -13.38
C PRO A 128 -27.76 -4.00 -12.67
N LEU A 129 -27.41 -3.14 -11.69
CA LEU A 129 -28.40 -2.33 -10.99
C LEU A 129 -29.12 -1.35 -11.94
N GLN A 130 -28.39 -0.71 -12.86
CA GLN A 130 -28.99 0.15 -13.89
C GLN A 130 -29.94 -0.64 -14.81
N SER A 131 -29.55 -1.86 -15.20
CA SER A 131 -30.41 -2.72 -16.04
C SER A 131 -31.70 -3.09 -15.32
N ILE A 132 -31.60 -3.44 -14.04
CA ILE A 132 -32.80 -3.72 -13.21
C ILE A 132 -33.69 -2.48 -13.10
N LYS A 133 -33.10 -1.32 -12.82
CA LYS A 133 -33.80 -0.05 -12.69
C LYS A 133 -34.54 0.32 -13.98
N MET A 134 -33.87 0.22 -15.12
CA MET A 134 -34.51 0.47 -16.44
C MET A 134 -35.69 -0.49 -16.71
N GLY A 135 -35.52 -1.76 -16.33
CA GLY A 135 -36.63 -2.74 -16.42
C GLY A 135 -37.82 -2.30 -15.57
N LEU A 136 -37.59 -1.90 -14.31
CA LEU A 136 -38.66 -1.42 -13.42
C LEU A 136 -39.35 -0.17 -13.95
N GLU A 137 -38.57 0.84 -14.40
CA GLU A 137 -39.11 2.08 -15.00
C GLU A 137 -39.99 1.78 -16.23
N THR A 138 -39.60 0.78 -17.04
CA THR A 138 -40.41 0.32 -18.18
C THR A 138 -41.73 -0.30 -17.73
N PHE A 139 -41.72 -1.06 -16.63
CA PHE A 139 -42.93 -1.60 -16.02
C PHE A 139 -43.86 -0.50 -15.48
N GLU A 140 -43.34 0.48 -14.79
CA GLU A 140 -44.12 1.59 -14.19
C GLU A 140 -44.79 2.45 -15.27
N ASN A 141 -44.12 2.69 -16.39
CA ASN A 141 -44.60 3.56 -17.47
C ASN A 141 -45.60 2.88 -18.42
N ASN A 142 -45.77 1.55 -18.37
CA ASN A 142 -46.66 0.80 -19.25
C ASN A 142 -47.85 0.25 -18.47
N ALA A 143 -48.96 0.97 -18.47
CA ALA A 143 -50.19 0.59 -17.76
C ALA A 143 -50.88 -0.73 -18.29
N ASP A 144 -50.60 -1.12 -19.54
CA ASP A 144 -51.20 -2.32 -20.21
C ASP A 144 -50.25 -3.53 -20.24
N LEU A 145 -49.55 -3.77 -19.17
CA LEU A 145 -48.46 -4.74 -19.06
C LEU A 145 -48.81 -6.22 -19.35
N LYS A 146 -50.10 -6.61 -19.28
CA LYS A 146 -50.51 -8.00 -19.42
C LYS A 146 -50.53 -8.52 -20.86
N LYS A 147 -50.33 -7.68 -21.86
CA LYS A 147 -50.41 -8.04 -23.29
C LYS A 147 -49.14 -7.77 -24.11
N ASN A 148 -48.10 -7.21 -23.50
CA ASN A 148 -46.92 -6.78 -24.25
C ASN A 148 -45.80 -7.81 -24.14
N SER A 149 -45.38 -8.39 -25.28
CA SER A 149 -44.27 -9.37 -25.36
C SER A 149 -42.93 -8.78 -24.90
N GLU A 150 -42.74 -7.46 -24.95
CA GLU A 150 -41.53 -6.77 -24.49
C GLU A 150 -41.33 -6.90 -22.97
N VAL A 151 -42.42 -6.90 -22.20
CA VAL A 151 -42.37 -7.05 -20.73
C VAL A 151 -41.97 -8.48 -20.34
N THR A 152 -42.45 -9.47 -21.09
CA THR A 152 -42.13 -10.88 -20.84
C THR A 152 -40.60 -11.13 -21.02
N ASN A 153 -39.94 -10.35 -21.88
CA ASN A 153 -38.50 -10.44 -22.11
C ASN A 153 -37.65 -9.68 -21.09
N LEU A 154 -38.20 -8.66 -20.40
CA LEU A 154 -37.47 -7.86 -19.41
C LEU A 154 -37.29 -8.61 -18.09
N LEU A 155 -38.25 -9.37 -17.62
CA LEU A 155 -38.18 -10.15 -16.38
C LEU A 155 -37.00 -11.11 -16.33
N PRO A 156 -36.73 -11.95 -17.35
CA PRO A 156 -35.54 -12.80 -17.37
C PRO A 156 -34.24 -12.02 -17.32
N VAL A 157 -34.17 -10.85 -17.98
CA VAL A 157 -32.98 -10.00 -17.96
C VAL A 157 -32.74 -9.46 -16.55
N MET A 158 -33.77 -8.93 -15.89
CA MET A 158 -33.68 -8.43 -14.53
C MET A 158 -33.26 -9.54 -13.53
N SER A 159 -33.87 -10.74 -13.67
CA SER A 159 -33.52 -11.90 -12.86
C SER A 159 -32.04 -12.29 -13.03
N SER A 160 -31.57 -12.38 -14.27
CA SER A 160 -30.18 -12.68 -14.60
C SER A 160 -29.22 -11.65 -14.04
N GLN A 161 -29.54 -10.35 -14.09
CA GLN A 161 -28.72 -9.30 -13.51
C GLN A 161 -28.71 -9.35 -11.97
N SER A 162 -29.81 -9.71 -11.34
CA SER A 162 -29.90 -9.95 -9.90
C SER A 162 -29.01 -11.12 -9.46
N GLU A 163 -29.07 -12.25 -10.17
CA GLU A 163 -28.22 -13.41 -9.90
C GLU A 163 -26.72 -13.06 -10.07
N ARG A 164 -26.40 -12.27 -11.09
CA ARG A 164 -25.04 -11.78 -11.28
C ARG A 164 -24.55 -10.96 -10.09
N MET A 165 -25.37 -10.05 -9.58
CA MET A 165 -25.04 -9.26 -8.38
C MET A 165 -24.85 -10.14 -7.15
N GLU A 166 -25.71 -11.13 -6.96
CA GLU A 166 -25.63 -12.07 -5.84
C GLU A 166 -24.31 -12.88 -5.87
N ASN A 167 -23.90 -13.33 -7.04
CA ASN A 167 -22.64 -14.02 -7.23
C ASN A 167 -21.45 -13.10 -6.92
N LEU A 168 -21.44 -11.86 -7.44
CA LEU A 168 -20.40 -10.88 -7.14
C LEU A 168 -20.29 -10.62 -5.63
N ILE A 169 -21.41 -10.43 -4.94
CA ILE A 169 -21.42 -10.23 -3.48
C ILE A 169 -20.86 -11.48 -2.76
N ARG A 170 -21.23 -12.66 -3.19
CA ARG A 170 -20.73 -13.93 -2.63
C ARG A 170 -19.23 -14.07 -2.79
N ASP A 171 -18.69 -13.73 -3.96
CA ASP A 171 -17.25 -13.76 -4.26
C ASP A 171 -16.49 -12.76 -3.38
N LEU A 172 -17.03 -11.55 -3.21
CA LEU A 172 -16.47 -10.53 -2.34
C LEU A 172 -16.43 -10.96 -0.86
N LEU A 173 -17.51 -11.55 -0.38
CA LEU A 173 -17.57 -12.06 0.99
C LEU A 173 -16.60 -13.24 1.19
N SER A 174 -16.42 -14.08 0.19
CA SER A 174 -15.46 -15.17 0.23
C SER A 174 -14.02 -14.66 0.29
N LEU A 175 -13.69 -13.64 -0.51
CA LEU A 175 -12.39 -12.97 -0.46
C LEU A 175 -12.12 -12.36 0.91
N SER A 176 -13.08 -11.61 1.45
CA SER A 176 -12.97 -11.03 2.80
C SER A 176 -12.76 -12.09 3.90
N LYS A 177 -13.38 -13.24 3.77
CA LYS A 177 -13.17 -14.37 4.71
C LYS A 177 -11.75 -14.92 4.60
N ILE A 178 -11.21 -15.04 3.38
CA ILE A 178 -9.84 -15.52 3.15
C ILE A 178 -8.84 -14.53 3.78
N GLU A 179 -9.01 -13.22 3.55
CA GLU A 179 -8.16 -12.18 4.16
C GLU A 179 -8.18 -12.24 5.70
N LEU A 180 -9.36 -12.37 6.31
CA LEU A 180 -9.49 -12.49 7.77
C LEU A 180 -8.86 -13.76 8.33
N GLN A 181 -8.74 -14.82 7.52
CA GLN A 181 -8.20 -16.11 7.93
C GLN A 181 -6.75 -16.34 7.48
N GLU A 182 -6.13 -15.40 6.79
CA GLU A 182 -4.77 -15.52 6.25
C GLU A 182 -3.74 -15.97 7.30
N HIS A 183 -3.92 -15.57 8.55
CA HIS A 183 -3.02 -15.92 9.65
C HIS A 183 -3.43 -17.20 10.41
N ILE A 184 -4.57 -17.80 10.07
CA ILE A 184 -5.06 -19.02 10.72
C ILE A 184 -4.55 -20.23 9.94
N ARG A 185 -3.63 -21.00 10.55
CA ARG A 185 -3.18 -22.25 9.93
C ARG A 185 -4.34 -23.24 9.88
N PRO A 186 -4.59 -23.87 8.71
CA PRO A 186 -5.60 -24.93 8.62
C PRO A 186 -5.26 -26.06 9.57
N THR A 187 -6.24 -26.49 10.36
CA THR A 187 -6.08 -27.55 11.37
C THR A 187 -6.68 -28.88 10.91
N HIS A 188 -7.39 -28.90 9.79
CA HIS A 188 -8.03 -30.10 9.28
C HIS A 188 -7.18 -30.73 8.18
N GLU A 189 -6.90 -32.02 8.33
CA GLU A 189 -6.34 -32.84 7.24
C GLU A 189 -7.45 -33.11 6.22
N ILE A 190 -7.14 -32.94 4.95
CA ILE A 190 -8.04 -33.21 3.83
C ILE A 190 -7.45 -34.31 2.96
N ASP A 191 -8.30 -35.23 2.48
CA ASP A 191 -7.89 -36.20 1.48
C ASP A 191 -7.92 -35.54 0.10
N LEU A 192 -6.71 -35.33 -0.47
CA LEU A 192 -6.56 -34.75 -1.79
C LEU A 192 -7.22 -35.57 -2.90
N ILE A 193 -7.30 -36.89 -2.75
CA ILE A 193 -7.94 -37.78 -3.74
C ILE A 193 -9.44 -37.54 -3.76
N GLU A 194 -10.06 -37.41 -2.59
CA GLU A 194 -11.48 -37.10 -2.47
C GLU A 194 -11.80 -35.73 -3.12
N VAL A 195 -11.01 -34.70 -2.84
CA VAL A 195 -11.20 -33.36 -3.41
C VAL A 195 -11.04 -33.37 -4.95
N LEU A 196 -10.05 -34.08 -5.47
CA LEU A 196 -9.82 -34.17 -6.91
C LEU A 196 -10.93 -34.94 -7.62
N SER A 197 -11.56 -35.92 -6.97
CA SER A 197 -12.69 -36.68 -7.55
C SER A 197 -13.96 -35.85 -7.71
N TYR A 198 -14.08 -34.69 -7.03
CA TYR A 198 -15.18 -33.75 -7.19
C TYR A 198 -14.98 -32.74 -8.32
N VAL A 199 -13.76 -32.59 -8.82
CA VAL A 199 -13.37 -31.55 -9.81
C VAL A 199 -13.26 -32.16 -11.22
N ILE A 200 -13.11 -33.46 -11.32
CA ILE A 200 -13.04 -34.25 -12.59
C ILE A 200 -14.41 -34.87 -12.87
#